data_0bfb7b256b5ffe0d27028cae19e425c4
#
_entry.id   0bfb7b256b5ffe0d27028cae19e425c4
#
_cell.length_a   1.000
_cell.length_b   1.000
_cell.length_c   1.000
_cell.angle_alpha   90.00
_cell.angle_beta   90.00
_cell.angle_gamma   90.00
#
_symmetry.space_group_name_H-M   'P 1'
#
loop_
_entity.id
_entity.type
_entity.pdbx_description
1 polymer ?
#
loop_
_entity_poly.entity_id
_entity_poly.type
_entity_poly.pdbx_seq_one_letter_code
_entity_poly.pdbx_strand_id
1 'polypeptide(L)'
;MAMKTIREEPFGKVRLRLLQKGDAYVGIVISKGKVSAPIEGDDPDELWAQLRRSAGMHDAGYVGYDGAKARFLEHYPAGFSDPEYFESQTRGERNYKLAATEKLRKTLPLETAIDAKNAGEAALAVFRAINLVSPFEKTRLQAALRGSNADEFVQGAAAFALGDIKSGLARMAWALKPDDAAKWTIVTYLPYLWRPDEHMFLKPEVTKEFAARVGHPFAHEYTPELTEATYLSLLDLAEETRGKIADLEPRDNIDIQSFIWVVGKYPDTDETLEKPAPSQD
;
A
#
# COMPACT_ATOMS: atom_id res chain seq x y z
N MET A 1 1.07 -9.73 42.39
CA MET A 1 0.14 -8.66 42.00
C MET A 1 -0.79 -9.19 40.93
N ALA A 2 -2.08 -8.88 40.99
CA ALA A 2 -3.04 -9.28 39.98
C ALA A 2 -2.81 -8.46 38.69
N MET A 3 -2.77 -9.12 37.53
CA MET A 3 -2.71 -8.44 36.24
C MET A 3 -4.13 -8.04 35.84
N LYS A 4 -4.28 -6.81 35.33
CA LYS A 4 -5.57 -6.29 34.85
C LYS A 4 -5.50 -6.14 33.32
N THR A 5 -6.44 -6.74 32.59
CA THR A 5 -6.57 -6.51 31.14
C THR A 5 -7.01 -5.07 30.89
N ILE A 6 -6.22 -4.32 30.12
CA ILE A 6 -6.51 -2.93 29.73
C ILE A 6 -6.94 -2.82 28.28
N ARG A 7 -6.49 -3.73 27.41
CA ARG A 7 -6.89 -3.79 26.01
C ARG A 7 -6.91 -5.23 25.50
N GLU A 8 -7.93 -5.59 24.73
CA GLU A 8 -8.02 -6.90 24.07
C GLU A 8 -8.78 -6.74 22.76
N GLU A 9 -8.24 -7.31 21.68
CA GLU A 9 -8.92 -7.32 20.37
C GLU A 9 -8.56 -8.56 19.55
N PRO A 10 -9.44 -9.00 18.65
CA PRO A 10 -9.09 -9.97 17.62
C PRO A 10 -8.17 -9.31 16.58
N PHE A 11 -7.19 -10.08 16.10
CA PHE A 11 -6.25 -9.64 15.06
C PHE A 11 -5.98 -10.82 14.11
N GLY A 12 -6.61 -10.84 12.96
CA GLY A 12 -6.57 -11.98 12.05
C GLY A 12 -7.05 -13.28 12.72
N LYS A 13 -6.17 -14.28 12.77
CA LYS A 13 -6.44 -15.59 13.38
C LYS A 13 -6.08 -15.69 14.85
N VAL A 14 -5.56 -14.62 15.43
CA VAL A 14 -5.11 -14.55 16.81
C VAL A 14 -5.90 -13.50 17.60
N ARG A 15 -5.69 -13.46 18.91
CA ARG A 15 -6.22 -12.43 19.81
C ARG A 15 -5.08 -11.79 20.55
N LEU A 16 -5.03 -10.47 20.54
CA LEU A 16 -4.06 -9.68 21.30
C LEU A 16 -4.65 -9.31 22.65
N ARG A 17 -3.82 -9.33 23.68
CA ARG A 17 -4.20 -8.85 24.99
C ARG A 17 -3.06 -8.09 25.63
N LEU A 18 -3.36 -6.89 26.12
CA LEU A 18 -2.46 -6.04 26.89
C LEU A 18 -2.92 -6.02 28.36
N LEU A 19 -2.02 -6.31 29.24
CA LEU A 19 -2.23 -6.42 30.69
C LEU A 19 -1.39 -5.34 31.40
N GLN A 20 -1.90 -4.80 32.47
CA GLN A 20 -1.17 -3.94 33.37
C GLN A 20 -0.70 -4.76 34.60
N LYS A 21 0.58 -4.62 34.96
CA LYS A 21 1.23 -5.27 36.11
C LYS A 21 1.99 -4.20 36.90
N GLY A 22 1.30 -3.54 37.85
CA GLY A 22 1.88 -2.37 38.54
C GLY A 22 2.02 -1.20 37.57
N ASP A 23 3.25 -0.66 37.46
CA ASP A 23 3.59 0.43 36.55
C ASP A 23 4.05 -0.04 35.16
N ALA A 24 4.20 -1.35 34.97
CA ALA A 24 4.61 -1.94 33.69
C ALA A 24 3.41 -2.60 32.96
N TYR A 25 3.60 -2.83 31.67
CA TYR A 25 2.62 -3.49 30.80
C TYR A 25 3.16 -4.80 30.27
N VAL A 26 2.26 -5.75 30.02
CA VAL A 26 2.59 -7.08 29.48
C VAL A 26 1.65 -7.37 28.32
N GLY A 27 2.22 -7.61 27.16
CA GLY A 27 1.49 -7.98 25.96
C GLY A 27 1.60 -9.49 25.68
N ILE A 28 0.50 -10.11 25.27
CA ILE A 28 0.43 -11.52 24.86
C ILE A 28 -0.39 -11.69 23.59
N VAL A 29 0.03 -12.65 22.75
CA VAL A 29 -0.71 -13.12 21.59
C VAL A 29 -1.31 -14.49 21.92
N ILE A 30 -2.60 -14.67 21.66
CA ILE A 30 -3.32 -15.90 21.91
C ILE A 30 -3.72 -16.52 20.56
N SER A 31 -3.14 -17.68 20.22
CA SER A 31 -3.41 -18.42 18.98
C SER A 31 -3.89 -19.83 19.31
N LYS A 32 -5.09 -20.20 18.84
CA LYS A 32 -5.67 -21.54 19.05
C LYS A 32 -5.61 -22.00 20.52
N GLY A 33 -5.85 -21.10 21.46
CA GLY A 33 -5.80 -21.37 22.91
C GLY A 33 -4.40 -21.43 23.52
N LYS A 34 -3.34 -21.26 22.74
CA LYS A 34 -1.95 -21.13 23.23
C LYS A 34 -1.59 -19.66 23.40
N VAL A 35 -0.85 -19.34 24.44
CA VAL A 35 -0.37 -18.00 24.75
C VAL A 35 1.10 -17.90 24.33
N SER A 36 1.47 -16.82 23.62
CA SER A 36 2.88 -16.54 23.26
C SER A 36 3.73 -16.24 24.51
N ALA A 37 5.05 -16.20 24.31
CA ALA A 37 5.92 -15.56 25.28
C ALA A 37 5.46 -14.10 25.50
N PRO A 38 5.39 -13.63 26.76
CA PRO A 38 4.98 -12.26 27.04
C PRO A 38 6.03 -11.27 26.54
N ILE A 39 5.56 -10.11 26.05
CA ILE A 39 6.41 -8.96 25.76
C ILE A 39 6.14 -7.94 26.85
N GLU A 40 7.18 -7.41 27.48
CA GLU A 40 7.05 -6.42 28.56
C GLU A 40 7.52 -5.04 28.08
N GLY A 41 6.90 -3.96 28.59
CA GLY A 41 7.26 -2.59 28.27
C GLY A 41 6.60 -1.60 29.23
N ASP A 42 7.08 -0.35 29.17
CA ASP A 42 6.61 0.73 30.05
C ASP A 42 5.60 1.65 29.35
N ASP A 43 5.57 1.63 28.00
CA ASP A 43 4.62 2.38 27.18
C ASP A 43 3.54 1.42 26.59
N PRO A 44 2.26 1.60 26.90
CA PRO A 44 1.19 0.73 26.45
C PRO A 44 0.93 0.80 24.95
N ASP A 45 1.13 1.94 24.31
CA ASP A 45 0.86 2.12 22.88
C ASP A 45 2.01 1.56 22.03
N GLU A 46 3.25 1.76 22.46
CA GLU A 46 4.41 1.13 21.84
C GLU A 46 4.35 -0.40 21.96
N LEU A 47 4.03 -0.91 23.15
CA LEU A 47 3.87 -2.35 23.39
C LEU A 47 2.70 -2.92 22.56
N TRP A 48 1.63 -2.17 22.40
CA TRP A 48 0.51 -2.59 21.55
C TRP A 48 0.92 -2.70 20.08
N ALA A 49 1.71 -1.75 19.56
CA ALA A 49 2.28 -1.81 18.21
C ALA A 49 3.20 -3.02 18.02
N GLN A 50 4.06 -3.33 19.03
CA GLN A 50 4.90 -4.52 19.03
C GLN A 50 4.08 -5.82 19.00
N LEU A 51 2.98 -5.88 19.76
CA LEU A 51 2.07 -7.02 19.77
C LEU A 51 1.44 -7.27 18.39
N ARG A 52 1.01 -6.20 17.72
CA ARG A 52 0.43 -6.30 16.37
C ARG A 52 1.46 -6.85 15.36
N ARG A 53 2.70 -6.37 15.41
CA ARG A 53 3.80 -6.90 14.58
C ARG A 53 4.07 -8.38 14.89
N SER A 54 4.16 -8.75 16.16
CA SER A 54 4.35 -10.15 16.57
C SER A 54 3.20 -11.05 16.10
N ALA A 55 1.98 -10.55 16.11
CA ALA A 55 0.81 -11.28 15.63
C ALA A 55 0.85 -11.54 14.12
N GLY A 56 1.34 -10.58 13.34
CA GLY A 56 1.54 -10.72 11.90
C GLY A 56 2.46 -11.89 11.52
N MET A 57 3.44 -12.20 12.37
CA MET A 57 4.36 -13.35 12.15
C MET A 57 3.67 -14.73 12.24
N HIS A 58 2.41 -14.80 12.66
CA HIS A 58 1.62 -16.03 12.68
C HIS A 58 0.76 -16.24 11.42
N ASP A 59 0.84 -15.32 10.45
CA ASP A 59 0.10 -15.46 9.20
C ASP A 59 0.70 -16.55 8.30
N ALA A 60 -0.17 -17.23 7.58
CA ALA A 60 0.27 -18.19 6.56
C ALA A 60 0.98 -17.43 5.42
N GLY A 61 2.18 -17.87 5.06
CA GLY A 61 3.01 -17.23 4.03
C GLY A 61 3.93 -16.13 4.56
N TYR A 62 4.03 -15.96 5.90
CA TYR A 62 5.05 -15.10 6.48
C TYR A 62 6.47 -15.52 6.06
N VAL A 63 7.22 -14.59 5.51
CA VAL A 63 8.62 -14.78 5.09
C VAL A 63 9.56 -13.74 5.70
N GLY A 64 9.01 -12.71 6.31
CA GLY A 64 9.73 -11.55 6.81
C GLY A 64 10.38 -10.71 5.72
N TYR A 65 11.10 -9.66 6.12
CA TYR A 65 11.76 -8.80 5.15
C TYR A 65 12.98 -9.46 4.48
N ASP A 66 13.64 -10.40 5.15
CA ASP A 66 14.75 -11.14 4.54
C ASP A 66 14.26 -12.04 3.41
N GLY A 67 13.16 -12.78 3.62
CA GLY A 67 12.51 -13.54 2.57
C GLY A 67 11.96 -12.66 1.45
N ALA A 68 11.38 -11.52 1.79
CA ALA A 68 10.90 -10.55 0.81
C ALA A 68 12.05 -9.97 -0.06
N LYS A 69 13.20 -9.65 0.54
CA LYS A 69 14.40 -9.22 -0.19
C LYS A 69 14.92 -10.31 -1.11
N ALA A 70 15.08 -11.53 -0.58
CA ALA A 70 15.52 -12.66 -1.40
C ALA A 70 14.65 -12.83 -2.65
N ARG A 71 13.30 -12.79 -2.47
CA ARG A 71 12.34 -12.88 -3.57
C ARG A 71 12.46 -11.74 -4.58
N PHE A 72 12.66 -10.51 -4.13
CA PHE A 72 12.88 -9.37 -5.03
C PHE A 72 14.16 -9.53 -5.85
N LEU A 73 15.25 -9.98 -5.22
CA LEU A 73 16.54 -10.21 -5.85
C LEU A 73 16.56 -11.42 -6.82
N GLU A 74 15.65 -12.38 -6.68
CA GLU A 74 15.43 -13.42 -7.70
C GLU A 74 14.98 -12.84 -9.05
N HIS A 75 14.20 -11.76 -9.02
CA HIS A 75 13.71 -11.07 -10.22
C HIS A 75 14.67 -9.99 -10.71
N TYR A 76 15.33 -9.30 -9.78
CA TYR A 76 16.26 -8.19 -10.05
C TYR A 76 17.55 -8.37 -9.23
N PRO A 77 18.51 -9.19 -9.72
CA PRO A 77 19.72 -9.53 -8.95
C PRO A 77 20.57 -8.34 -8.51
N ALA A 78 20.54 -7.23 -9.24
CA ALA A 78 21.20 -5.98 -8.87
C ALA A 78 20.26 -5.01 -8.10
N GLY A 79 19.15 -5.50 -7.55
CA GLY A 79 18.18 -4.71 -6.80
C GLY A 79 17.55 -3.60 -7.65
N PHE A 80 17.37 -2.42 -7.07
CA PHE A 80 16.83 -1.27 -7.79
C PHE A 80 17.79 -0.66 -8.81
N SER A 81 19.04 -1.13 -8.89
CA SER A 81 20.01 -0.77 -9.93
C SER A 81 20.01 -1.73 -11.11
N ASP A 82 19.19 -2.78 -11.07
CA ASP A 82 19.12 -3.78 -12.13
C ASP A 82 18.59 -3.15 -13.43
N PRO A 83 19.26 -3.35 -14.59
CA PRO A 83 18.79 -2.83 -15.87
C PRO A 83 17.37 -3.31 -16.24
N GLU A 84 17.00 -4.55 -15.91
CA GLU A 84 15.66 -5.07 -16.18
C GLU A 84 14.58 -4.36 -15.35
N TYR A 85 14.92 -3.88 -14.17
CA TYR A 85 14.02 -3.08 -13.33
C TYR A 85 13.64 -1.75 -14.01
N PHE A 86 14.58 -1.14 -14.75
CA PHE A 86 14.34 0.13 -15.44
C PHE A 86 13.72 -0.04 -16.82
N GLU A 87 14.31 -0.89 -17.66
CA GLU A 87 14.20 -0.81 -19.12
C GLU A 87 13.40 -1.95 -19.74
N SER A 88 13.17 -3.05 -19.02
CA SER A 88 12.43 -4.18 -19.58
C SER A 88 10.98 -3.79 -19.92
N GLN A 89 10.57 -4.03 -21.17
CA GLN A 89 9.19 -3.84 -21.60
C GLN A 89 8.20 -4.83 -20.93
N THR A 90 8.72 -5.93 -20.41
CA THR A 90 7.91 -7.01 -19.81
C THR A 90 8.01 -7.05 -18.29
N ARG A 91 9.13 -6.60 -17.72
CA ARG A 91 9.44 -6.66 -16.28
C ARG A 91 9.86 -5.32 -15.68
N GLY A 92 10.05 -4.27 -16.50
CA GLY A 92 10.44 -2.96 -16.02
C GLY A 92 9.36 -2.36 -15.11
N GLU A 93 9.77 -1.94 -13.93
CA GLU A 93 8.83 -1.43 -12.91
C GLU A 93 8.93 0.08 -12.70
N ARG A 94 9.97 0.75 -13.23
CA ARG A 94 10.24 2.16 -12.91
C ARG A 94 10.00 3.15 -14.04
N ASN A 95 10.59 2.97 -15.22
CA ASN A 95 10.60 4.00 -16.27
C ASN A 95 9.20 4.44 -16.72
N TYR A 96 8.25 3.51 -16.83
CA TYR A 96 6.88 3.87 -17.24
C TYR A 96 6.16 4.71 -16.17
N LYS A 97 6.46 4.50 -14.86
CA LYS A 97 5.91 5.30 -13.77
C LYS A 97 6.51 6.70 -13.76
N LEU A 98 7.83 6.82 -14.00
CA LEU A 98 8.50 8.11 -14.14
C LEU A 98 7.94 8.90 -15.33
N ALA A 99 7.75 8.27 -16.48
CA ALA A 99 7.12 8.90 -17.64
C ALA A 99 5.70 9.42 -17.35
N ALA A 100 4.92 8.68 -16.55
CA ALA A 100 3.60 9.13 -16.12
C ALA A 100 3.69 10.31 -15.13
N THR A 101 4.67 10.30 -14.22
CA THR A 101 4.96 11.41 -13.30
C THR A 101 5.31 12.68 -14.09
N GLU A 102 6.21 12.59 -15.06
CA GLU A 102 6.58 13.73 -15.91
C GLU A 102 5.38 14.23 -16.73
N LYS A 103 4.62 13.31 -17.31
CA LYS A 103 3.40 13.68 -18.04
C LYS A 103 2.41 14.41 -17.14
N LEU A 104 2.17 13.91 -15.93
CA LEU A 104 1.26 14.55 -14.97
C LEU A 104 1.75 15.96 -14.61
N ARG A 105 3.01 16.09 -14.20
CA ARG A 105 3.60 17.39 -13.83
C ARG A 105 3.55 18.42 -14.96
N LYS A 106 3.64 17.96 -16.22
CA LYS A 106 3.56 18.83 -17.41
C LYS A 106 2.13 19.21 -17.77
N THR A 107 1.18 18.27 -17.68
CA THR A 107 -0.21 18.50 -18.17
C THR A 107 -1.13 19.04 -17.09
N LEU A 108 -0.82 18.75 -15.83
CA LEU A 108 -1.60 19.13 -14.67
C LEU A 108 -0.65 19.36 -13.47
N PRO A 109 0.10 20.48 -13.43
CA PRO A 109 1.00 20.80 -12.33
C PRO A 109 0.24 20.88 -11.00
N LEU A 110 0.83 20.38 -9.91
CA LEU A 110 0.20 20.31 -8.60
C LEU A 110 -0.23 21.69 -8.10
N GLU A 111 0.64 22.70 -8.32
CA GLU A 111 0.44 24.09 -7.88
C GLU A 111 -0.83 24.72 -8.47
N THR A 112 -1.23 24.29 -9.65
CA THR A 112 -2.45 24.79 -10.34
C THR A 112 -3.62 23.82 -10.22
N ALA A 113 -3.36 22.57 -9.84
CA ALA A 113 -4.40 21.53 -9.73
C ALA A 113 -5.39 21.80 -8.58
N ILE A 114 -4.95 22.53 -7.55
CA ILE A 114 -5.79 22.87 -6.38
C ILE A 114 -7.01 23.73 -6.74
N ASP A 115 -6.90 24.55 -7.78
CA ASP A 115 -7.96 25.43 -8.29
C ASP A 115 -8.31 25.12 -9.76
N ALA A 116 -7.93 23.95 -10.24
CA ALA A 116 -8.07 23.55 -11.65
C ALA A 116 -9.54 23.60 -12.10
N LYS A 117 -9.73 24.03 -13.35
CA LYS A 117 -11.02 24.01 -14.04
C LYS A 117 -10.87 23.30 -15.37
N ASN A 118 -11.89 22.53 -15.73
CA ASN A 118 -11.91 21.70 -16.96
C ASN A 118 -10.74 20.71 -17.01
N ALA A 119 -10.30 20.19 -15.84
CA ALA A 119 -9.11 19.37 -15.70
C ALA A 119 -9.37 17.87 -15.96
N GLY A 120 -10.61 17.44 -16.12
CA GLY A 120 -10.98 16.04 -16.23
C GLY A 120 -10.30 15.29 -17.36
N GLU A 121 -10.24 15.85 -18.59
CA GLU A 121 -9.56 15.19 -19.72
C GLU A 121 -8.03 15.15 -19.53
N ALA A 122 -7.43 16.18 -18.91
CA ALA A 122 -6.00 16.16 -18.57
C ALA A 122 -5.69 15.04 -17.57
N ALA A 123 -6.48 14.91 -16.51
CA ALA A 123 -6.35 13.82 -15.55
C ALA A 123 -6.57 12.44 -16.21
N LEU A 124 -7.61 12.32 -17.04
CA LEU A 124 -7.90 11.07 -17.76
C LEU A 124 -6.76 10.65 -18.69
N ALA A 125 -6.09 11.59 -19.35
CA ALA A 125 -4.92 11.31 -20.18
C ALA A 125 -3.74 10.71 -19.39
N VAL A 126 -3.58 11.09 -18.11
CA VAL A 126 -2.57 10.52 -17.21
C VAL A 126 -2.96 9.10 -16.80
N PHE A 127 -4.21 8.86 -16.39
CA PHE A 127 -4.69 7.51 -16.03
C PHE A 127 -4.59 6.51 -17.20
N ARG A 128 -4.68 7.00 -18.44
CA ARG A 128 -4.50 6.16 -19.63
C ARG A 128 -3.04 5.87 -19.98
N ALA A 129 -2.10 6.64 -19.45
CA ALA A 129 -0.68 6.52 -19.79
C ALA A 129 -0.07 5.21 -19.31
N ILE A 130 -0.55 4.66 -18.17
CA ILE A 130 -0.01 3.45 -17.56
C ILE A 130 -1.11 2.50 -17.05
N ASN A 131 -0.74 1.24 -16.84
CA ASN A 131 -1.66 0.17 -16.45
C ASN A 131 -1.68 -0.13 -14.94
N LEU A 132 -1.67 0.88 -14.09
CA LEU A 132 -1.83 0.68 -12.65
C LEU A 132 -3.30 0.42 -12.25
N VAL A 133 -4.23 1.00 -12.99
CA VAL A 133 -5.69 0.89 -12.76
C VAL A 133 -6.29 -0.13 -13.74
N SER A 134 -7.19 -0.99 -13.27
CA SER A 134 -7.81 -2.03 -14.09
C SER A 134 -8.70 -1.46 -15.22
N PRO A 135 -8.95 -2.21 -16.30
CA PRO A 135 -9.83 -1.76 -17.37
C PRO A 135 -11.24 -1.39 -16.89
N PHE A 136 -11.82 -2.13 -15.95
CA PHE A 136 -13.14 -1.86 -15.39
C PHE A 136 -13.17 -0.53 -14.60
N GLU A 137 -12.16 -0.32 -13.77
CA GLU A 137 -12.00 0.94 -13.02
C GLU A 137 -11.76 2.12 -13.97
N LYS A 138 -10.98 1.93 -15.05
CA LYS A 138 -10.75 2.97 -16.07
C LYS A 138 -12.05 3.40 -16.77
N THR A 139 -12.97 2.48 -17.02
CA THR A 139 -14.27 2.81 -17.65
C THR A 139 -15.12 3.69 -16.75
N ARG A 140 -15.23 3.34 -15.46
CA ARG A 140 -15.97 4.13 -14.46
C ARG A 140 -15.32 5.49 -14.23
N LEU A 141 -14.00 5.50 -14.08
CA LEU A 141 -13.23 6.73 -13.94
C LEU A 141 -13.39 7.66 -15.15
N GLN A 142 -13.44 7.12 -16.36
CA GLN A 142 -13.66 7.91 -17.58
C GLN A 142 -15.02 8.62 -17.53
N ALA A 143 -16.08 7.96 -17.04
CA ALA A 143 -17.39 8.59 -16.87
C ALA A 143 -17.30 9.72 -15.83
N ALA A 144 -16.70 9.47 -14.67
CA ALA A 144 -16.53 10.45 -13.61
C ALA A 144 -15.71 11.68 -14.06
N LEU A 145 -14.60 11.48 -14.79
CA LEU A 145 -13.74 12.58 -15.25
C LEU A 145 -14.29 13.37 -16.44
N ARG A 146 -15.36 12.90 -17.06
CA ARG A 146 -16.15 13.65 -18.06
C ARG A 146 -17.43 14.22 -17.49
N GLY A 147 -17.75 13.89 -16.25
CA GLY A 147 -18.89 14.40 -15.51
C GLY A 147 -18.64 15.79 -14.91
N SER A 148 -19.69 16.33 -14.31
CA SER A 148 -19.66 17.67 -13.69
C SER A 148 -18.73 17.80 -12.49
N ASN A 149 -18.37 16.68 -11.85
CA ASN A 149 -17.56 16.64 -10.63
C ASN A 149 -16.08 16.42 -10.90
N ALA A 150 -15.63 16.41 -12.15
CA ALA A 150 -14.24 16.13 -12.53
C ALA A 150 -13.24 17.09 -11.87
N ASP A 151 -13.54 18.37 -11.83
CA ASP A 151 -12.67 19.38 -11.22
C ASP A 151 -12.57 19.17 -9.70
N GLU A 152 -13.67 18.81 -9.04
CA GLU A 152 -13.67 18.51 -7.60
C GLU A 152 -12.80 17.29 -7.27
N PHE A 153 -12.81 16.26 -8.12
CA PHE A 153 -11.88 15.14 -7.98
C PHE A 153 -10.42 15.59 -8.08
N VAL A 154 -10.07 16.38 -9.08
CA VAL A 154 -8.69 16.84 -9.31
C VAL A 154 -8.23 17.75 -8.16
N GLN A 155 -9.07 18.69 -7.75
CA GLN A 155 -8.79 19.59 -6.61
C GLN A 155 -8.67 18.81 -5.30
N GLY A 156 -9.52 17.79 -5.08
CA GLY A 156 -9.41 16.90 -3.92
C GLY A 156 -8.12 16.09 -3.92
N ALA A 157 -7.69 15.60 -5.09
CA ALA A 157 -6.42 14.89 -5.23
C ALA A 157 -5.21 15.82 -4.99
N ALA A 158 -5.29 17.09 -5.41
CA ALA A 158 -4.26 18.08 -5.15
C ALA A 158 -4.20 18.45 -3.65
N ALA A 159 -5.34 18.66 -2.99
CA ALA A 159 -5.39 18.90 -1.54
C ALA A 159 -4.76 17.71 -0.77
N PHE A 160 -5.10 16.50 -1.15
CA PHE A 160 -4.48 15.28 -0.60
C PHE A 160 -2.96 15.29 -0.79
N ALA A 161 -2.47 15.56 -2.01
CA ALA A 161 -1.04 15.59 -2.31
C ALA A 161 -0.29 16.70 -1.56
N LEU A 162 -0.98 17.76 -1.14
CA LEU A 162 -0.44 18.88 -0.34
C LEU A 162 -0.54 18.64 1.18
N GLY A 163 -0.99 17.45 1.61
CA GLY A 163 -1.01 17.03 3.01
C GLY A 163 -2.39 17.08 3.68
N ASP A 164 -3.43 17.65 3.05
CA ASP A 164 -4.81 17.59 3.57
C ASP A 164 -5.47 16.25 3.14
N ILE A 165 -4.95 15.15 3.68
CA ILE A 165 -5.36 13.79 3.33
C ILE A 165 -6.85 13.59 3.58
N LYS A 166 -7.34 13.99 4.75
CA LYS A 166 -8.72 13.76 5.18
C LYS A 166 -9.72 14.47 4.27
N SER A 167 -9.53 15.77 4.05
CA SER A 167 -10.40 16.56 3.19
C SER A 167 -10.28 16.12 1.72
N GLY A 168 -9.06 15.86 1.25
CA GLY A 168 -8.81 15.37 -0.11
C GLY A 168 -9.52 14.06 -0.39
N LEU A 169 -9.46 13.07 0.52
CA LEU A 169 -10.20 11.81 0.40
C LEU A 169 -11.71 12.03 0.35
N ALA A 170 -12.24 12.88 1.25
CA ALA A 170 -13.68 13.17 1.29
C ALA A 170 -14.17 13.80 -0.01
N ARG A 171 -13.45 14.78 -0.55
CA ARG A 171 -13.74 15.45 -1.81
C ARG A 171 -13.72 14.49 -2.99
N MET A 172 -12.64 13.70 -3.12
CA MET A 172 -12.52 12.69 -4.16
C MET A 172 -13.62 11.63 -4.07
N ALA A 173 -13.92 11.11 -2.87
CA ALA A 173 -14.98 10.13 -2.66
C ALA A 173 -16.34 10.68 -3.09
N TRP A 174 -16.65 11.92 -2.75
CA TRP A 174 -17.89 12.59 -3.15
C TRP A 174 -17.96 12.74 -4.68
N ALA A 175 -16.90 13.20 -5.32
CA ALA A 175 -16.85 13.43 -6.75
C ALA A 175 -17.01 12.12 -7.57
N LEU A 176 -16.45 11.02 -7.07
CA LEU A 176 -16.44 9.73 -7.76
C LEU A 176 -17.64 8.84 -7.44
N LYS A 177 -18.45 9.19 -6.44
CA LYS A 177 -19.58 8.37 -5.97
C LYS A 177 -20.62 8.07 -7.05
N PRO A 178 -21.03 9.02 -7.91
CA PRO A 178 -22.06 8.77 -8.92
C PRO A 178 -21.71 7.63 -9.90
N ASP A 179 -20.42 7.43 -10.17
CA ASP A 179 -19.91 6.46 -11.15
C ASP A 179 -19.32 5.20 -10.49
N ASP A 180 -19.53 5.01 -9.17
CA ASP A 180 -18.91 3.93 -8.38
C ASP A 180 -17.39 3.81 -8.60
N ALA A 181 -16.73 4.95 -8.77
CA ALA A 181 -15.30 5.05 -9.05
C ALA A 181 -14.44 5.37 -7.81
N ALA A 182 -15.05 5.53 -6.63
CA ALA A 182 -14.36 5.83 -5.38
C ALA A 182 -13.62 4.58 -4.85
N LYS A 183 -12.44 4.32 -5.41
CA LYS A 183 -11.57 3.17 -5.07
C LYS A 183 -10.17 3.64 -4.71
N TRP A 184 -9.49 2.92 -3.85
CA TRP A 184 -8.12 3.22 -3.42
C TRP A 184 -7.13 3.37 -4.57
N THR A 185 -7.23 2.52 -5.59
CA THR A 185 -6.43 2.60 -6.83
C THR A 185 -6.63 3.90 -7.60
N ILE A 186 -7.77 4.57 -7.45
CA ILE A 186 -8.07 5.81 -8.14
C ILE A 186 -7.64 7.02 -7.31
N VAL A 187 -8.02 7.05 -6.02
CA VAL A 187 -7.76 8.23 -5.18
C VAL A 187 -6.28 8.40 -4.81
N THR A 188 -5.50 7.32 -4.78
CA THR A 188 -4.06 7.39 -4.48
C THR A 188 -3.18 7.60 -5.71
N TYR A 189 -3.75 7.53 -6.92
CA TYR A 189 -2.98 7.56 -8.17
C TYR A 189 -2.30 8.90 -8.44
N LEU A 190 -3.06 10.00 -8.47
CA LEU A 190 -2.51 11.34 -8.77
C LEU A 190 -1.57 11.82 -7.65
N PRO A 191 -1.93 11.74 -6.34
CA PRO A 191 -1.02 12.13 -5.26
C PRO A 191 0.33 11.40 -5.33
N TYR A 192 0.31 10.09 -5.55
CA TYR A 192 1.53 9.29 -5.70
C TYR A 192 2.40 9.74 -6.88
N LEU A 193 1.82 10.06 -8.04
CA LEU A 193 2.58 10.53 -9.19
C LEU A 193 3.09 11.97 -9.03
N TRP A 194 2.35 12.86 -8.36
CA TRP A 194 2.81 14.22 -8.09
C TRP A 194 3.98 14.24 -7.10
N ARG A 195 3.89 13.47 -6.03
CA ARG A 195 4.83 13.49 -4.91
C ARG A 195 5.20 12.06 -4.47
N PRO A 196 5.97 11.32 -5.30
CA PRO A 196 6.35 9.94 -5.00
C PRO A 196 7.27 9.81 -3.77
N ASP A 197 7.87 10.91 -3.30
CA ASP A 197 8.66 10.90 -2.07
C ASP A 197 7.79 10.85 -0.80
N GLU A 198 6.52 11.28 -0.90
CA GLU A 198 5.63 11.42 0.25
C GLU A 198 4.40 10.50 0.18
N HIS A 199 3.94 10.18 -1.02
CA HIS A 199 2.70 9.45 -1.22
C HIS A 199 2.91 8.06 -1.80
N MET A 200 2.01 7.14 -1.43
CA MET A 200 1.97 5.76 -1.90
C MET A 200 0.75 5.49 -2.76
N PHE A 201 0.93 4.67 -3.80
CA PHE A 201 -0.17 4.08 -4.57
C PHE A 201 -0.66 2.81 -3.88
N LEU A 202 -1.97 2.73 -3.62
CA LEU A 202 -2.57 1.57 -2.96
C LEU A 202 -3.26 0.64 -3.95
N LYS A 203 -2.72 -0.56 -4.09
CA LYS A 203 -3.35 -1.69 -4.77
C LYS A 203 -3.74 -2.74 -3.73
N PRO A 204 -4.99 -2.76 -3.25
CA PRO A 204 -5.38 -3.40 -2.00
C PRO A 204 -4.93 -4.85 -1.86
N GLU A 205 -5.26 -5.71 -2.81
CA GLU A 205 -4.98 -7.15 -2.66
C GLU A 205 -3.48 -7.45 -2.58
N VAL A 206 -2.69 -6.82 -3.46
CA VAL A 206 -1.24 -7.01 -3.48
C VAL A 206 -0.58 -6.43 -2.23
N THR A 207 -1.05 -5.27 -1.79
CA THR A 207 -0.49 -4.61 -0.59
C THR A 207 -0.83 -5.40 0.68
N LYS A 208 -2.04 -5.95 0.79
CA LYS A 208 -2.42 -6.83 1.90
C LYS A 208 -1.59 -8.11 1.92
N GLU A 209 -1.42 -8.73 0.75
CA GLU A 209 -0.61 -9.94 0.62
C GLU A 209 0.84 -9.68 1.03
N PHE A 210 1.43 -8.59 0.54
CA PHE A 210 2.77 -8.18 0.97
C PHE A 210 2.85 -7.93 2.48
N ALA A 211 1.91 -7.15 3.02
CA ALA A 211 1.86 -6.85 4.45
C ALA A 211 1.77 -8.11 5.31
N ALA A 212 0.96 -9.12 4.88
CA ALA A 212 0.89 -10.41 5.54
C ALA A 212 2.23 -11.17 5.48
N ARG A 213 2.92 -11.14 4.33
CA ARG A 213 4.22 -11.80 4.15
C ARG A 213 5.31 -11.23 5.05
N VAL A 214 5.29 -9.93 5.31
CA VAL A 214 6.28 -9.27 6.18
C VAL A 214 5.79 -9.08 7.62
N GLY A 215 4.55 -9.48 7.92
CA GLY A 215 3.97 -9.41 9.27
C GLY A 215 3.53 -8.00 9.69
N HIS A 216 3.24 -7.10 8.73
CA HIS A 216 2.80 -5.74 9.02
C HIS A 216 1.29 -5.67 9.32
N PRO A 217 0.85 -4.84 10.30
CA PRO A 217 -0.54 -4.71 10.71
C PRO A 217 -1.51 -4.32 9.59
N PHE A 218 -1.07 -3.61 8.56
CA PHE A 218 -1.88 -3.22 7.41
C PHE A 218 -2.70 -4.38 6.82
N ALA A 219 -2.16 -5.62 6.84
CA ALA A 219 -2.86 -6.81 6.35
C ALA A 219 -4.25 -7.02 6.98
N HIS A 220 -4.42 -6.55 8.23
CA HIS A 220 -5.64 -6.72 9.04
C HIS A 220 -6.37 -5.42 9.34
N GLU A 221 -5.69 -4.27 9.16
CA GLU A 221 -6.25 -2.93 9.38
C GLU A 221 -6.89 -2.34 8.13
N TYR A 222 -6.57 -2.87 6.98
CA TYR A 222 -7.13 -2.40 5.72
C TYR A 222 -8.65 -2.47 5.70
N THR A 223 -9.28 -1.39 5.27
CA THR A 223 -10.70 -1.33 4.93
C THR A 223 -10.89 -0.80 3.51
N PRO A 224 -11.96 -1.22 2.79
CA PRO A 224 -12.27 -0.67 1.47
C PRO A 224 -12.77 0.78 1.52
N GLU A 225 -13.24 1.24 2.69
CA GLU A 225 -13.66 2.61 2.92
C GLU A 225 -12.46 3.55 2.83
N LEU A 226 -12.67 4.70 2.15
CA LEU A 226 -11.64 5.71 1.95
C LEU A 226 -11.43 6.53 3.23
N THR A 227 -10.64 6.01 4.16
CA THR A 227 -10.34 6.63 5.46
C THR A 227 -8.90 7.06 5.56
N GLU A 228 -8.66 8.17 6.25
CA GLU A 228 -7.32 8.65 6.56
C GLU A 228 -6.51 7.59 7.32
N ALA A 229 -7.13 6.88 8.27
CA ALA A 229 -6.47 5.83 9.07
C ALA A 229 -5.89 4.70 8.19
N THR A 230 -6.65 4.20 7.20
CA THR A 230 -6.17 3.19 6.26
C THR A 230 -5.00 3.72 5.42
N TYR A 231 -5.04 4.99 5.01
CA TYR A 231 -3.96 5.57 4.24
C TYR A 231 -2.69 5.80 5.08
N LEU A 232 -2.83 6.24 6.32
CA LEU A 232 -1.69 6.40 7.23
C LEU A 232 -1.04 5.04 7.56
N SER A 233 -1.83 3.98 7.74
CA SER A 233 -1.29 2.61 7.89
C SER A 233 -0.54 2.13 6.63
N LEU A 234 -0.95 2.56 5.43
CA LEU A 234 -0.19 2.31 4.19
C LEU A 234 1.16 3.05 4.18
N LEU A 235 1.19 4.30 4.63
CA LEU A 235 2.43 5.08 4.72
C LEU A 235 3.39 4.49 5.77
N ASP A 236 2.87 4.00 6.90
CA ASP A 236 3.65 3.28 7.91
C ASP A 236 4.28 2.01 7.31
N LEU A 237 3.52 1.21 6.57
CA LEU A 237 4.04 0.06 5.82
C LEU A 237 5.15 0.47 4.84
N ALA A 238 4.99 1.57 4.13
CA ALA A 238 5.98 2.04 3.16
C ALA A 238 7.28 2.48 3.85
N GLU A 239 7.18 3.20 4.97
CA GLU A 239 8.33 3.67 5.73
C GLU A 239 9.06 2.51 6.42
N GLU A 240 8.33 1.57 7.04
CA GLU A 240 8.95 0.36 7.60
C GLU A 240 9.66 -0.43 6.50
N THR A 241 9.02 -0.61 5.34
CA THR A 241 9.63 -1.31 4.20
C THR A 241 10.91 -0.60 3.76
N ARG A 242 10.88 0.72 3.60
CA ARG A 242 12.06 1.54 3.23
C ARG A 242 13.23 1.29 4.19
N GLY A 243 12.97 1.33 5.49
CA GLY A 243 14.00 1.09 6.52
C GLY A 243 14.56 -0.33 6.47
N LYS A 244 13.69 -1.34 6.25
CA LYS A 244 14.09 -2.76 6.22
C LYS A 244 14.88 -3.18 4.96
N ILE A 245 14.69 -2.46 3.86
CA ILE A 245 15.40 -2.71 2.59
C ILE A 245 16.36 -1.58 2.23
N ALA A 246 16.85 -0.82 3.22
CA ALA A 246 17.76 0.31 3.00
C ALA A 246 19.06 -0.09 2.29
N ASP A 247 19.50 -1.33 2.47
CA ASP A 247 20.64 -1.95 1.79
C ASP A 247 20.44 -2.11 0.26
N LEU A 248 19.21 -2.06 -0.23
CA LEU A 248 18.88 -2.04 -1.65
C LEU A 248 18.79 -0.62 -2.24
N GLU A 249 18.98 0.41 -1.42
CA GLU A 249 19.00 1.83 -1.79
C GLU A 249 17.74 2.31 -2.54
N PRO A 250 16.51 2.12 -1.98
CA PRO A 250 15.28 2.60 -2.60
C PRO A 250 15.27 4.14 -2.65
N ARG A 251 15.00 4.71 -3.83
CA ARG A 251 15.07 6.17 -4.09
C ARG A 251 13.83 6.93 -3.63
N ASP A 252 12.65 6.34 -3.83
CA ASP A 252 11.35 6.95 -3.58
C ASP A 252 10.26 5.87 -3.41
N ASN A 253 9.01 6.28 -3.27
CA ASN A 253 7.90 5.33 -3.14
C ASN A 253 7.54 4.61 -4.46
N ILE A 254 8.13 5.00 -5.60
CA ILE A 254 8.04 4.20 -6.83
C ILE A 254 8.78 2.87 -6.63
N ASP A 255 9.97 2.91 -6.02
CA ASP A 255 10.75 1.72 -5.70
C ASP A 255 10.05 0.89 -4.62
N ILE A 256 9.54 1.51 -3.57
CA ILE A 256 8.79 0.82 -2.51
C ILE A 256 7.53 0.12 -3.05
N GLN A 257 6.75 0.81 -3.89
CA GLN A 257 5.55 0.24 -4.51
C GLN A 257 5.90 -0.91 -5.46
N SER A 258 7.01 -0.81 -6.18
CA SER A 258 7.50 -1.88 -7.06
C SER A 258 7.95 -3.10 -6.26
N PHE A 259 8.65 -2.88 -5.14
CA PHE A 259 9.03 -3.95 -4.21
C PHE A 259 7.79 -4.68 -3.67
N ILE A 260 6.81 -3.93 -3.16
CA ILE A 260 5.53 -4.47 -2.69
C ILE A 260 4.83 -5.28 -3.78
N TRP A 261 4.83 -4.76 -5.02
CA TRP A 261 4.20 -5.43 -6.16
C TRP A 261 4.89 -6.75 -6.50
N VAL A 262 6.21 -6.78 -6.61
CA VAL A 262 6.98 -7.96 -6.97
C VAL A 262 6.80 -9.05 -5.91
N VAL A 263 7.00 -8.70 -4.65
CA VAL A 263 6.90 -9.66 -3.53
C VAL A 263 5.47 -10.15 -3.31
N GLY A 264 4.47 -9.28 -3.46
CA GLY A 264 3.07 -9.62 -3.21
C GLY A 264 2.36 -10.31 -4.39
N LYS A 265 2.81 -10.09 -5.63
CA LYS A 265 2.08 -10.54 -6.83
C LYS A 265 2.71 -11.74 -7.53
N TYR A 266 4.02 -11.79 -7.63
CA TYR A 266 4.66 -12.85 -8.39
C TYR A 266 4.56 -14.19 -7.64
N PRO A 267 4.23 -15.29 -8.32
CA PRO A 267 4.20 -16.62 -7.70
C PRO A 267 5.60 -17.02 -7.23
N ASP A 268 5.67 -17.92 -6.25
CA ASP A 268 6.93 -18.54 -5.87
C ASP A 268 7.50 -19.32 -7.06
N THR A 269 8.82 -19.26 -7.26
CA THR A 269 9.50 -19.91 -8.38
C THR A 269 9.24 -21.40 -8.43
N ASP A 270 8.98 -22.04 -7.30
CA ASP A 270 8.62 -23.47 -7.21
C ASP A 270 7.21 -23.79 -7.77
N GLU A 271 6.24 -22.85 -7.69
CA GLU A 271 4.90 -23.06 -8.26
C GLU A 271 4.87 -22.97 -9.79
N THR A 272 5.86 -22.34 -10.42
CA THR A 272 5.95 -22.26 -11.89
C THR A 272 6.45 -23.53 -12.55
N LEU A 273 7.06 -24.43 -11.79
CA LEU A 273 7.58 -25.71 -12.30
C LEU A 273 6.53 -26.84 -12.34
N GLU A 274 5.36 -26.67 -11.69
CA GLU A 274 4.31 -27.71 -11.61
C GLU A 274 3.10 -27.49 -12.54
N LYS A 275 3.07 -26.53 -13.43
CA LYS A 275 1.99 -26.45 -14.42
C LYS A 275 2.30 -27.39 -15.58
N PRO A 276 1.59 -28.53 -15.71
CA PRO A 276 1.71 -29.36 -16.90
C PRO A 276 1.28 -28.56 -18.14
N ALA A 277 2.03 -28.70 -19.22
CA ALA A 277 1.69 -28.13 -20.51
C ALA A 277 0.25 -28.50 -20.88
N PRO A 278 -0.54 -27.57 -21.49
CA PRO A 278 -1.86 -27.91 -21.96
C PRO A 278 -1.74 -29.06 -22.97
N SER A 279 -2.47 -30.14 -22.69
CA SER A 279 -2.62 -31.25 -23.64
C SER A 279 -3.20 -30.71 -24.94
N GLN A 280 -2.45 -30.83 -26.00
CA GLN A 280 -2.97 -30.66 -27.36
C GLN A 280 -3.87 -31.88 -27.62
N ASP A 281 -5.17 -31.63 -27.65
CA ASP A 281 -6.20 -32.43 -28.36
C ASP A 281 -7.05 -31.50 -29.21
#